data_c4bed3d00fabd16effea5ca97ab6c433
#
_entry.id   c4bed3d00fabd16effea5ca97ab6c433
#
_cell.length_a   1.000
_cell.length_b   1.000
_cell.length_c   1.000
_cell.angle_alpha   90.00
_cell.angle_beta   90.00
_cell.angle_gamma   90.00
#
_symmetry.space_group_name_H-M   'P 1'
#
loop_
_entity.id
_entity.type
_entity.pdbx_description
1 polymer ?
#
loop_
_entity_poly.entity_id
_entity_poly.type
_entity_poly.pdbx_seq_one_letter_code
_entity_poly.pdbx_strand_id
1 'polypeptide(L)'
;MMENDYQKWLWEKWGEKCIENLKKHGFDAHFVATPEDARKLILKMVSGYESFGFAGSDTTRALGVMEELKSKGKTIHDHWQENLSKEEDLDIRLKQGRCDCFFCSANAVSLTGEVVNVDGVGNRTNAMTFGPKKVVVIAGMNKVALDLESAINRVRDIAGPMRAKSLGVDTPYDLDEARLRINELCQAV
;
A
#
# COMPACT_ATOMS: atom_id res chain seq x y z
N MET A 1 23.95 -1.42 6.15
CA MET A 1 24.25 -0.19 5.39
C MET A 1 23.93 0.96 6.33
N MET A 2 24.92 1.74 6.76
CA MET A 2 24.64 2.92 7.60
C MET A 2 23.87 3.91 6.72
N GLU A 3 22.65 4.24 7.12
CA GLU A 3 21.92 5.35 6.51
C GLU A 3 22.80 6.59 6.61
N ASN A 4 23.03 7.23 5.48
CA ASN A 4 23.75 8.49 5.47
C ASN A 4 22.88 9.55 6.17
N ASP A 5 23.40 10.25 7.17
CA ASP A 5 22.68 11.27 7.94
C ASP A 5 21.96 12.32 7.06
N TYR A 6 22.53 12.62 5.87
CA TYR A 6 21.92 13.52 4.90
C TYR A 6 20.64 12.92 4.26
N GLN A 7 20.62 11.62 4.01
CA GLN A 7 19.45 10.94 3.44
C GLN A 7 18.33 10.89 4.47
N LYS A 8 18.65 10.60 5.72
CA LYS A 8 17.68 10.61 6.83
C LYS A 8 17.06 11.99 7.01
N TRP A 9 17.91 13.04 7.06
CA TRP A 9 17.45 14.43 7.12
C TRP A 9 16.53 14.78 5.94
N LEU A 10 16.88 14.39 4.70
CA LEU A 10 16.06 14.64 3.53
C LEU A 10 14.70 13.93 3.65
N TRP A 11 14.69 12.68 4.08
CA TRP A 11 13.45 11.91 4.27
C TRP A 11 12.56 12.49 5.36
N GLU A 12 13.11 13.02 6.43
CA GLU A 12 12.36 13.74 7.47
C GLU A 12 11.69 14.98 6.86
N LYS A 13 12.42 15.80 6.09
CA LYS A 13 11.86 16.98 5.42
C LYS A 13 10.79 16.63 4.39
N TRP A 14 11.00 15.58 3.62
CA TRP A 14 9.99 15.09 2.68
C TRP A 14 8.78 14.52 3.41
N GLY A 15 8.97 13.80 4.50
CA GLY A 15 7.90 13.29 5.34
C GLY A 15 7.03 14.41 5.89
N GLU A 16 7.64 15.45 6.50
CA GLU A 16 6.95 16.63 7.01
C GLU A 16 6.11 17.30 5.90
N LYS A 17 6.69 17.53 4.72
CA LYS A 17 6.02 18.17 3.59
C LYS A 17 4.88 17.32 3.02
N CYS A 18 5.11 16.03 2.88
CA CYS A 18 4.10 15.09 2.40
C CYS A 18 2.88 15.07 3.33
N ILE A 19 3.09 14.99 4.66
CA ILE A 19 2.03 15.01 5.66
C ILE A 19 1.23 16.29 5.62
N GLU A 20 1.89 17.46 5.50
CA GLU A 20 1.22 18.76 5.37
C GLU A 20 0.22 18.77 4.21
N ASN A 21 0.66 18.27 3.03
CA ASN A 21 -0.16 18.30 1.84
C ASN A 21 -1.23 17.18 1.82
N LEU A 22 -0.93 15.98 2.32
CA LEU A 22 -1.94 14.94 2.51
C LEU A 22 -3.07 15.42 3.44
N LYS A 23 -2.76 16.12 4.51
CA LYS A 23 -3.78 16.70 5.41
C LYS A 23 -4.66 17.76 4.72
N LYS A 24 -4.09 18.56 3.82
CA LYS A 24 -4.88 19.50 2.99
C LYS A 24 -5.86 18.79 2.07
N HIS A 25 -5.52 17.56 1.64
CA HIS A 25 -6.39 16.69 0.84
C HIS A 25 -7.34 15.83 1.70
N GLY A 26 -7.42 16.08 3.02
CA GLY A 26 -8.36 15.41 3.91
C GLY A 26 -7.89 14.08 4.50
N PHE A 27 -6.64 13.69 4.29
CA PHE A 27 -6.09 12.49 4.91
C PHE A 27 -5.72 12.73 6.38
N ASP A 28 -6.00 11.74 7.23
CA ASP A 28 -5.42 11.65 8.57
C ASP A 28 -4.00 11.07 8.46
N ALA A 29 -3.04 11.94 8.15
CA ALA A 29 -1.69 11.56 7.74
C ALA A 29 -0.67 11.75 8.87
N HIS A 30 0.23 10.75 9.01
CA HIS A 30 1.27 10.71 10.01
C HIS A 30 2.60 10.29 9.41
N PHE A 31 3.69 10.89 9.86
CA PHE A 31 5.06 10.47 9.58
C PHE A 31 5.70 9.98 10.87
N VAL A 32 6.35 8.84 10.80
CA VAL A 32 7.10 8.25 11.93
C VAL A 32 8.46 7.76 11.43
N ALA A 33 9.47 7.89 12.28
CA ALA A 33 10.84 7.62 11.88
C ALA A 33 11.17 6.12 11.82
N THR A 34 10.45 5.28 12.58
CA THR A 34 10.78 3.85 12.70
C THR A 34 9.57 2.96 12.41
N PRO A 35 9.80 1.72 11.93
CA PRO A 35 8.74 0.72 11.78
C PRO A 35 8.03 0.40 13.10
N GLU A 36 8.74 0.43 14.21
CA GLU A 36 8.17 0.16 15.53
C GLU A 36 7.19 1.26 15.96
N ASP A 37 7.52 2.53 15.72
CA ASP A 37 6.61 3.64 15.99
C ASP A 37 5.40 3.61 15.08
N ALA A 38 5.58 3.21 13.81
CA ALA A 38 4.48 2.98 12.88
C ALA A 38 3.52 1.90 13.41
N ARG A 39 4.06 0.77 13.85
CA ARG A 39 3.28 -0.33 14.42
C ARG A 39 2.48 0.12 15.64
N LYS A 40 3.10 0.81 16.60
CA LYS A 40 2.43 1.31 17.81
C LYS A 40 1.30 2.28 17.48
N LEU A 41 1.56 3.23 16.57
CA LEU A 41 0.58 4.19 16.12
C LEU A 41 -0.62 3.51 15.47
N ILE A 42 -0.37 2.60 14.51
CA ILE A 42 -1.40 1.86 13.80
C ILE A 42 -2.28 1.08 14.77
N LEU A 43 -1.69 0.30 15.67
CA LEU A 43 -2.45 -0.50 16.65
C LEU A 43 -3.33 0.37 17.56
N LYS A 44 -2.88 1.57 17.92
CA LYS A 44 -3.68 2.54 18.65
C LYS A 44 -4.85 3.06 17.81
N MET A 45 -4.60 3.41 16.54
CA MET A 45 -5.63 3.94 15.64
C MET A 45 -6.75 2.94 15.34
N VAL A 46 -6.44 1.64 15.36
CA VAL A 46 -7.40 0.60 14.97
C VAL A 46 -7.95 -0.21 16.15
N SER A 47 -7.67 0.19 17.38
CA SER A 47 -8.03 -0.56 18.60
C SER A 47 -9.53 -0.82 18.76
N GLY A 48 -10.40 0.00 18.17
CA GLY A 48 -11.86 -0.12 18.25
C GLY A 48 -12.51 -0.99 17.15
N TYR A 49 -11.71 -1.60 16.25
CA TYR A 49 -12.23 -2.43 15.17
C TYR A 49 -12.06 -3.92 15.45
N GLU A 50 -12.93 -4.75 14.84
CA GLU A 50 -12.97 -6.20 15.08
C GLU A 50 -12.55 -7.01 13.85
N SER A 51 -12.79 -6.52 12.64
CA SER A 51 -12.46 -7.22 11.40
C SER A 51 -11.49 -6.41 10.53
N PHE A 52 -10.50 -7.11 9.97
CA PHE A 52 -9.39 -6.48 9.26
C PHE A 52 -9.13 -7.17 7.93
N GLY A 53 -9.02 -6.38 6.86
CA GLY A 53 -8.59 -6.84 5.55
C GLY A 53 -7.14 -6.42 5.26
N PHE A 54 -6.36 -7.31 4.68
CA PHE A 54 -4.97 -7.02 4.31
C PHE A 54 -4.77 -7.24 2.81
N ALA A 55 -4.45 -6.14 2.10
CA ALA A 55 -3.98 -6.26 0.72
C ALA A 55 -2.60 -6.93 0.65
N GLY A 56 -2.26 -7.45 -0.53
CA GLY A 56 -0.94 -7.99 -0.80
C GLY A 56 0.14 -6.92 -0.76
N SER A 57 0.89 -6.82 0.35
CA SER A 57 1.92 -5.81 0.57
C SER A 57 3.00 -6.27 1.54
N ASP A 58 4.23 -6.38 1.06
CA ASP A 58 5.40 -6.66 1.91
C ASP A 58 5.60 -5.57 2.96
N THR A 59 5.39 -4.29 2.60
CA THR A 59 5.50 -3.16 3.54
C THR A 59 4.56 -3.29 4.73
N THR A 60 3.31 -3.70 4.49
CA THR A 60 2.31 -3.87 5.55
C THR A 60 2.64 -5.08 6.44
N ARG A 61 3.12 -6.17 5.84
CA ARG A 61 3.51 -7.39 6.56
C ARG A 61 4.73 -7.19 7.43
N ALA A 62 5.74 -6.48 6.94
CA ALA A 62 6.97 -6.21 7.67
C ALA A 62 6.77 -5.50 9.01
N LEU A 63 5.62 -4.87 9.22
CA LEU A 63 5.29 -4.20 10.49
C LEU A 63 4.78 -5.16 11.59
N GLY A 64 4.42 -6.40 11.27
CA GLY A 64 3.91 -7.37 12.25
C GLY A 64 2.56 -6.99 12.89
N VAL A 65 1.81 -6.06 12.28
CA VAL A 65 0.49 -5.61 12.77
C VAL A 65 -0.54 -6.74 12.66
N MET A 66 -0.50 -7.51 11.59
CA MET A 66 -1.44 -8.60 11.34
C MET A 66 -1.32 -9.69 12.41
N GLU A 67 -0.11 -10.09 12.73
CA GLU A 67 0.20 -11.12 13.74
C GLU A 67 -0.29 -10.70 15.12
N GLU A 68 -0.10 -9.42 15.46
CA GLU A 68 -0.58 -8.89 16.73
C GLU A 68 -2.11 -8.83 16.79
N LEU A 69 -2.78 -8.45 15.72
CA LEU A 69 -4.24 -8.47 15.66
C LEU A 69 -4.80 -9.89 15.75
N LYS A 70 -4.15 -10.87 15.09
CA LYS A 70 -4.48 -12.30 15.23
C LYS A 70 -4.32 -12.78 16.68
N SER A 71 -3.24 -12.42 17.34
CA SER A 71 -3.01 -12.81 18.75
C SER A 71 -4.04 -12.24 19.72
N LYS A 72 -4.68 -11.13 19.35
CA LYS A 72 -5.78 -10.50 20.09
C LYS A 72 -7.17 -11.05 19.73
N GLY A 73 -7.23 -12.12 18.94
CA GLY A 73 -8.49 -12.77 18.53
C GLY A 73 -9.30 -12.00 17.49
N LYS A 74 -8.69 -11.05 16.76
CA LYS A 74 -9.37 -10.28 15.73
C LYS A 74 -9.58 -11.10 14.47
N THR A 75 -10.66 -10.80 13.72
CA THR A 75 -10.95 -11.44 12.43
C THR A 75 -10.06 -10.86 11.33
N ILE A 76 -9.30 -11.72 10.66
CA ILE A 76 -8.36 -11.31 9.60
C ILE A 76 -8.78 -11.89 8.26
N HIS A 77 -8.90 -11.06 7.25
CA HIS A 77 -9.11 -11.43 5.85
C HIS A 77 -7.82 -11.17 5.07
N ASP A 78 -7.06 -12.22 4.82
CA ASP A 78 -5.79 -12.19 4.12
C ASP A 78 -5.81 -13.19 2.95
N HIS A 79 -5.65 -12.70 1.71
CA HIS A 79 -5.64 -13.54 0.52
C HIS A 79 -4.23 -14.04 0.14
N TRP A 80 -3.19 -13.65 0.88
CA TRP A 80 -1.84 -14.20 0.70
C TRP A 80 -1.65 -15.46 1.57
N GLN A 81 -2.43 -16.47 1.25
CA GLN A 81 -2.32 -17.79 1.85
C GLN A 81 -1.96 -18.80 0.76
N GLU A 82 -1.21 -19.84 1.13
CA GLU A 82 -0.89 -20.93 0.22
C GLU A 82 -2.12 -21.80 -0.06
N ASN A 83 -2.16 -22.37 -1.25
CA ASN A 83 -3.16 -23.37 -1.68
C ASN A 83 -4.62 -22.89 -1.68
N LEU A 84 -4.90 -21.60 -1.77
CA LEU A 84 -6.26 -21.12 -2.00
C LEU A 84 -6.76 -21.48 -3.41
N SER A 85 -7.97 -21.99 -3.50
CA SER A 85 -8.70 -22.05 -4.77
C SER A 85 -9.03 -20.64 -5.27
N LYS A 86 -9.36 -20.50 -6.54
CA LYS A 86 -9.77 -19.19 -7.10
C LYS A 86 -11.02 -18.63 -6.43
N GLU A 87 -11.93 -19.51 -6.02
CA GLU A 87 -13.17 -19.13 -5.34
C GLU A 87 -12.90 -18.64 -3.91
N GLU A 88 -12.03 -19.32 -3.16
CA GLU A 88 -11.61 -18.91 -1.83
C GLU A 88 -10.84 -17.59 -1.86
N ASP A 89 -9.91 -17.39 -2.81
CA ASP A 89 -9.20 -16.13 -2.99
C ASP A 89 -10.18 -14.98 -3.28
N LEU A 90 -11.14 -15.20 -4.18
CA LEU A 90 -12.17 -14.20 -4.50
C LEU A 90 -13.04 -13.87 -3.28
N ASP A 91 -13.51 -14.89 -2.54
CA ASP A 91 -14.33 -14.71 -1.33
C ASP A 91 -13.58 -13.88 -0.26
N ILE A 92 -12.30 -14.18 -0.05
CA ILE A 92 -11.46 -13.42 0.88
C ILE A 92 -11.33 -11.95 0.42
N ARG A 93 -11.11 -11.69 -0.87
CA ARG A 93 -11.04 -10.32 -1.41
C ARG A 93 -12.36 -9.57 -1.26
N LEU A 94 -13.48 -10.22 -1.44
CA LEU A 94 -14.80 -9.63 -1.19
C LEU A 94 -15.02 -9.30 0.29
N LYS A 95 -14.56 -10.17 1.19
CA LYS A 95 -14.59 -9.92 2.65
C LYS A 95 -13.68 -8.77 3.05
N GLN A 96 -12.53 -8.59 2.39
CA GLN A 96 -11.65 -7.43 2.57
C GLN A 96 -12.37 -6.11 2.29
N GLY A 97 -13.21 -6.05 1.26
CA GLY A 97 -14.03 -4.88 0.95
C GLY A 97 -15.18 -4.59 1.92
N ARG A 98 -15.43 -5.49 2.89
CA ARG A 98 -16.53 -5.37 3.87
C ARG A 98 -16.06 -5.36 5.33
N CYS A 99 -14.77 -5.41 5.58
CA CYS A 99 -14.20 -5.38 6.92
C CYS A 99 -14.31 -4.00 7.57
N ASP A 100 -14.10 -3.94 8.89
CA ASP A 100 -14.08 -2.65 9.59
C ASP A 100 -12.88 -1.80 9.18
N CYS A 101 -11.71 -2.39 9.09
CA CYS A 101 -10.48 -1.69 8.74
C CYS A 101 -9.69 -2.43 7.66
N PHE A 102 -9.31 -1.73 6.59
CA PHE A 102 -8.54 -2.28 5.49
C PHE A 102 -7.12 -1.73 5.48
N PHE A 103 -6.15 -2.63 5.40
CA PHE A 103 -4.72 -2.30 5.33
C PHE A 103 -4.18 -2.49 3.93
N CYS A 104 -3.53 -1.48 3.41
CA CYS A 104 -2.83 -1.56 2.14
C CYS A 104 -1.58 -0.68 2.11
N SER A 105 -0.84 -0.76 1.01
CA SER A 105 0.24 0.18 0.71
C SER A 105 -0.10 0.97 -0.55
N ALA A 106 0.60 2.08 -0.77
CA ALA A 106 0.57 2.80 -2.03
C ALA A 106 1.64 2.27 -3.01
N ASN A 107 1.40 2.43 -4.31
CA ASN A 107 2.46 2.28 -5.32
C ASN A 107 3.35 3.52 -5.36
N ALA A 108 2.79 4.71 -5.17
CA ALA A 108 3.52 5.95 -4.95
C ALA A 108 2.69 6.93 -4.09
N VAL A 109 3.39 7.85 -3.42
CA VAL A 109 2.81 9.01 -2.72
C VAL A 109 3.60 10.23 -3.16
N SER A 110 2.93 11.30 -3.56
CA SER A 110 3.63 12.53 -3.96
C SER A 110 3.86 13.47 -2.77
N LEU A 111 4.87 14.33 -2.86
CA LEU A 111 5.05 15.42 -1.90
C LEU A 111 3.92 16.45 -1.99
N THR A 112 3.19 16.50 -3.10
CA THR A 112 2.02 17.36 -3.30
C THR A 112 0.74 16.80 -2.69
N GLY A 113 0.77 15.55 -2.17
CA GLY A 113 -0.30 14.98 -1.33
C GLY A 113 -1.25 14.04 -2.07
N GLU A 114 -0.86 13.47 -3.19
CA GLU A 114 -1.61 12.45 -3.91
C GLU A 114 -1.12 11.04 -3.56
N VAL A 115 -2.05 10.11 -3.50
CA VAL A 115 -1.78 8.67 -3.34
C VAL A 115 -2.10 7.96 -4.64
N VAL A 116 -1.09 7.37 -5.27
CA VAL A 116 -1.24 6.70 -6.57
C VAL A 116 -1.20 5.19 -6.39
N ASN A 117 -2.25 4.52 -6.89
CA ASN A 117 -2.38 3.07 -6.87
C ASN A 117 -2.85 2.55 -8.22
N VAL A 118 -2.28 1.41 -8.62
CA VAL A 118 -2.70 0.62 -9.79
C VAL A 118 -2.79 -0.84 -9.37
N ASP A 119 -3.91 -1.49 -9.69
CA ASP A 119 -4.19 -2.87 -9.33
C ASP A 119 -4.36 -3.77 -10.56
N GLY A 120 -3.89 -5.01 -10.45
CA GLY A 120 -4.17 -6.05 -11.44
C GLY A 120 -5.58 -6.63 -11.36
N VAL A 121 -6.20 -6.64 -10.18
CA VAL A 121 -7.54 -7.21 -9.92
C VAL A 121 -8.55 -6.16 -9.50
N GLY A 122 -8.11 -5.01 -9.00
CA GLY A 122 -8.98 -3.92 -8.56
C GLY A 122 -9.48 -4.03 -7.11
N ASN A 123 -9.19 -5.12 -6.39
CA ASN A 123 -9.68 -5.32 -5.04
C ASN A 123 -9.16 -4.29 -4.03
N ARG A 124 -7.89 -3.88 -4.13
CA ARG A 124 -7.31 -2.87 -3.25
C ARG A 124 -7.89 -1.49 -3.52
N THR A 125 -7.88 -1.04 -4.78
CA THR A 125 -8.40 0.27 -5.17
C THR A 125 -9.88 0.41 -4.85
N ASN A 126 -10.68 -0.66 -5.05
CA ASN A 126 -12.08 -0.69 -4.64
C ASN A 126 -12.23 -0.54 -3.11
N ALA A 127 -11.51 -1.33 -2.31
CA ALA A 127 -11.59 -1.27 -0.85
C ALA A 127 -11.05 0.06 -0.27
N MET A 128 -10.17 0.74 -0.97
CA MET A 128 -9.70 2.08 -0.59
C MET A 128 -10.76 3.16 -0.78
N THR A 129 -11.67 2.98 -1.73
CA THR A 129 -12.67 4.00 -2.09
C THR A 129 -14.04 3.71 -1.52
N PHE A 130 -14.38 2.44 -1.30
CA PHE A 130 -15.70 2.05 -0.82
C PHE A 130 -15.65 0.74 -0.03
N GLY A 131 -16.42 0.69 1.07
CA GLY A 131 -16.69 -0.51 1.86
C GLY A 131 -16.17 -0.43 3.30
N PRO A 132 -14.86 -0.52 3.55
CA PRO A 132 -14.31 -0.46 4.91
C PRO A 132 -14.59 0.87 5.61
N LYS A 133 -14.84 0.81 6.93
CA LYS A 133 -15.07 2.02 7.76
C LYS A 133 -13.80 2.86 7.91
N LYS A 134 -12.63 2.21 7.90
CA LYS A 134 -11.29 2.84 7.96
C LYS A 134 -10.38 2.17 6.94
N VAL A 135 -9.60 2.99 6.25
CA VAL A 135 -8.50 2.51 5.40
C VAL A 135 -7.19 3.05 5.97
N VAL A 136 -6.22 2.16 6.15
CA VAL A 136 -4.86 2.50 6.58
C VAL A 136 -3.90 2.23 5.44
N VAL A 137 -3.38 3.30 4.84
CA VAL A 137 -2.38 3.23 3.78
C VAL A 137 -0.99 3.38 4.39
N ILE A 138 -0.13 2.40 4.20
CA ILE A 138 1.23 2.38 4.76
C ILE A 138 2.24 2.47 3.62
N ALA A 139 3.08 3.50 3.63
CA ALA A 139 4.09 3.70 2.60
C ALA A 139 5.46 4.03 3.22
N GLY A 140 6.50 3.36 2.77
CA GLY A 140 7.87 3.73 3.09
C GLY A 140 8.33 4.93 2.25
N MET A 141 9.36 5.64 2.72
CA MET A 141 9.94 6.80 2.03
C MET A 141 10.42 6.49 0.62
N ASN A 142 10.77 5.24 0.33
CA ASN A 142 11.12 4.76 -1.01
C ASN A 142 9.97 4.84 -2.03
N LYS A 143 8.76 5.17 -1.59
CA LYS A 143 7.57 5.34 -2.46
C LYS A 143 7.17 6.80 -2.62
N VAL A 144 7.86 7.71 -1.96
CA VAL A 144 7.60 9.14 -2.07
C VAL A 144 8.22 9.69 -3.36
N ALA A 145 7.44 10.43 -4.12
CA ALA A 145 7.82 11.11 -5.36
C ALA A 145 7.62 12.62 -5.22
N LEU A 146 8.29 13.43 -6.05
CA LEU A 146 8.29 14.88 -5.92
C LEU A 146 6.91 15.51 -6.17
N ASP A 147 6.19 14.97 -7.15
CA ASP A 147 4.90 15.46 -7.62
C ASP A 147 4.04 14.31 -8.19
N LEU A 148 2.84 14.62 -8.65
CA LEU A 148 1.93 13.63 -9.22
C LEU A 148 2.49 12.96 -10.47
N GLU A 149 3.15 13.69 -11.35
CA GLU A 149 3.74 13.14 -12.58
C GLU A 149 4.85 12.13 -12.24
N SER A 150 5.76 12.50 -11.36
CA SER A 150 6.80 11.62 -10.85
C SER A 150 6.22 10.38 -10.12
N ALA A 151 5.11 10.55 -9.41
CA ALA A 151 4.41 9.42 -8.76
C ALA A 151 3.81 8.46 -9.79
N ILE A 152 3.19 8.96 -10.85
CA ILE A 152 2.68 8.14 -11.96
C ILE A 152 3.83 7.42 -12.68
N ASN A 153 4.91 8.13 -12.99
CA ASN A 153 6.09 7.55 -13.61
C ASN A 153 6.72 6.46 -12.73
N ARG A 154 6.80 6.68 -11.40
CA ARG A 154 7.25 5.64 -10.47
C ARG A 154 6.39 4.37 -10.53
N VAL A 155 5.08 4.51 -10.69
CA VAL A 155 4.19 3.34 -10.85
C VAL A 155 4.52 2.56 -12.12
N ARG A 156 4.68 3.26 -13.24
CA ARG A 156 4.98 2.65 -14.54
C ARG A 156 6.37 2.06 -14.63
N ASP A 157 7.37 2.79 -14.16
CA ASP A 157 8.78 2.47 -14.40
C ASP A 157 9.39 1.58 -13.31
N ILE A 158 8.79 1.55 -12.11
CA ILE A 158 9.35 0.84 -10.96
C ILE A 158 8.34 -0.16 -10.37
N ALA A 159 7.19 0.32 -9.87
CA ALA A 159 6.30 -0.54 -9.10
C ALA A 159 5.64 -1.64 -9.95
N GLY A 160 5.20 -1.31 -11.15
CA GLY A 160 4.60 -2.24 -12.11
C GLY A 160 5.56 -3.35 -12.52
N PRO A 161 6.74 -3.04 -13.10
CA PRO A 161 7.74 -4.03 -13.49
C PRO A 161 8.20 -4.91 -12.33
N MET A 162 8.48 -4.33 -11.15
CA MET A 162 8.85 -5.10 -9.96
C MET A 162 7.74 -6.08 -9.54
N ARG A 163 6.49 -5.64 -9.59
CA ARG A 163 5.35 -6.52 -9.24
C ARG A 163 5.16 -7.62 -10.26
N ALA A 164 5.22 -7.32 -11.55
CA ALA A 164 5.12 -8.31 -12.61
C ALA A 164 6.22 -9.39 -12.46
N LYS A 165 7.46 -8.98 -12.21
CA LYS A 165 8.56 -9.92 -11.95
C LYS A 165 8.31 -10.78 -10.72
N SER A 166 7.78 -10.21 -9.63
CA SER A 166 7.46 -10.97 -8.41
C SER A 166 6.35 -12.02 -8.60
N LEU A 167 5.49 -11.83 -9.59
CA LEU A 167 4.42 -12.76 -9.95
C LEU A 167 4.86 -13.81 -11.01
N GLY A 168 6.12 -13.77 -11.47
CA GLY A 168 6.61 -14.65 -12.55
C GLY A 168 5.97 -14.35 -13.90
N VAL A 169 5.33 -13.19 -14.04
CA VAL A 169 4.83 -12.72 -15.35
C VAL A 169 6.02 -12.29 -16.17
N ASP A 170 6.09 -12.80 -17.41
CA ASP A 170 7.11 -12.41 -18.36
C ASP A 170 6.95 -10.93 -18.70
N THR A 171 7.86 -10.13 -18.16
CA THR A 171 7.94 -8.70 -18.51
C THR A 171 9.06 -8.55 -19.51
N PRO A 172 8.80 -7.92 -20.65
CA PRO A 172 9.89 -7.56 -21.55
C PRO A 172 10.93 -6.73 -20.78
N TYR A 173 12.18 -6.95 -21.09
CA TYR A 173 13.30 -6.12 -20.62
C TYR A 173 13.20 -4.68 -21.13
N ASP A 174 12.34 -4.45 -22.10
CA ASP A 174 12.02 -3.13 -22.63
C ASP A 174 11.00 -2.44 -21.72
N LEU A 175 11.40 -1.36 -21.09
CA LEU A 175 10.55 -0.54 -20.24
C LEU A 175 9.31 0.01 -20.99
N ASP A 176 9.44 0.23 -22.30
CA ASP A 176 8.33 0.74 -23.11
C ASP A 176 7.27 -0.34 -23.35
N GLU A 177 7.66 -1.58 -23.57
CA GLU A 177 6.71 -2.70 -23.67
C GLU A 177 6.08 -3.05 -22.31
N ALA A 178 6.83 -2.95 -21.21
CA ALA A 178 6.30 -3.07 -19.86
C ALA A 178 5.27 -1.97 -19.55
N ARG A 179 5.50 -0.74 -20.00
CA ARG A 179 4.56 0.39 -19.90
C ARG A 179 3.29 0.15 -20.71
N LEU A 180 3.39 -0.40 -21.91
CA LEU A 180 2.26 -0.76 -22.75
C LEU A 180 1.36 -1.80 -22.07
N ARG A 181 1.92 -2.87 -21.54
CA ARG A 181 1.16 -3.93 -20.83
C ARG A 181 0.51 -3.44 -19.53
N ILE A 182 1.16 -2.54 -18.79
CA ILE A 182 0.56 -1.89 -17.61
C ILE A 182 -0.62 -1.01 -18.04
N ASN A 183 -0.49 -0.27 -19.14
CA ASN A 183 -1.58 0.54 -19.68
C ASN A 183 -2.75 -0.33 -20.15
N GLU A 184 -2.51 -1.46 -20.78
CA GLU A 184 -3.54 -2.43 -21.19
C GLU A 184 -4.29 -3.00 -19.98
N LEU A 185 -3.58 -3.37 -18.91
CA LEU A 185 -4.18 -3.82 -17.65
C LEU A 185 -4.99 -2.73 -16.96
N CYS A 186 -4.56 -1.47 -17.04
CA CYS A 186 -5.28 -0.33 -16.50
C CYS A 186 -6.48 0.10 -17.34
N GLN A 187 -6.52 -0.23 -18.65
CA GLN A 187 -7.66 0.07 -19.52
C GLN A 187 -8.76 -1.00 -19.46
N ALA A 188 -8.48 -2.15 -18.85
CA ALA A 188 -9.42 -3.25 -18.69
C ALA A 188 -10.28 -3.15 -17.40
N VAL A 189 -10.20 -2.03 -16.67
CA VAL A 189 -10.97 -1.77 -15.44
C VAL A 189 -12.02 -0.68 -15.68
#